data_03372cb4dcd07404a76ad8d70a5b42d1
#
_entry.id   03372cb4dcd07404a76ad8d70a5b42d1
#
_cell.length_a   1.000
_cell.length_b   1.000
_cell.length_c   1.000
_cell.angle_alpha   90.00
_cell.angle_beta   90.00
_cell.angle_gamma   90.00
#
_symmetry.space_group_name_H-M   'P 1'
#
loop_
_entity.id
_entity.type
_entity.pdbx_description
1 polymer ?
#
loop_
_entity_poly.entity_id
_entity_poly.type
_entity_poly.pdbx_seq_one_letter_code
_entity_poly.pdbx_strand_id
1 'polypeptide(L)'
;MVDVKEIKSIELVPFTLMTSSIGAILALIYAIILLITFGILAAVIPTAGLIFASLGISMIVLYPIGTFLVYITLSFVTALIYNMLVPRLGGIKLGLEGDEVRTVPVVSFALIMAGVAAVWAFIIGLLLAALIVPVTTLVSTVIPLVSSIAANATNLTPATLPTGSVVGTGGVVIAVLLIIALPILVFVFGFIGHALAAIFYNYIIPRVGGVKLLFAPAGTNHEITSIPVVAASLALASVAVIFGILYGIFGLISGLAAGNASMGVESLIGNIIVSFIGTFIMVALVTIFYNYLAPRIGGVQLGLE
;
A
#
# COMPACT_ATOMS: atom_id res chain seq x y z
N MET A 1 -29.45 16.91 -5.96
CA MET A 1 -29.85 15.51 -6.18
C MET A 1 -28.57 14.72 -6.40
N VAL A 2 -28.36 13.66 -5.65
CA VAL A 2 -27.14 12.85 -5.80
C VAL A 2 -27.28 11.98 -7.05
N ASP A 3 -26.38 12.15 -8.02
CA ASP A 3 -26.29 11.32 -9.21
C ASP A 3 -25.31 10.17 -8.94
N VAL A 4 -25.70 8.93 -9.26
CA VAL A 4 -24.85 7.76 -9.02
C VAL A 4 -24.19 7.36 -10.31
N LYS A 5 -22.86 7.53 -10.38
CA LYS A 5 -22.01 7.12 -11.49
C LYS A 5 -21.23 5.85 -11.13
N GLU A 6 -21.16 4.91 -12.04
CA GLU A 6 -20.36 3.70 -11.90
C GLU A 6 -19.09 3.78 -12.75
N ILE A 7 -17.94 3.52 -12.15
CA ILE A 7 -16.67 3.42 -12.88
C ILE A 7 -16.61 2.05 -13.55
N LYS A 8 -16.89 2.01 -14.84
CA LYS A 8 -16.90 0.78 -15.66
C LYS A 8 -15.52 0.36 -16.14
N SER A 9 -14.64 1.34 -16.33
CA SER A 9 -13.27 1.07 -16.78
C SER A 9 -12.31 2.14 -16.32
N ILE A 10 -11.04 1.76 -16.20
CA ILE A 10 -9.89 2.64 -15.98
C ILE A 10 -8.99 2.53 -17.21
N GLU A 11 -8.70 3.65 -17.86
CA GLU A 11 -7.76 3.66 -18.98
C GLU A 11 -6.34 3.35 -18.49
N LEU A 12 -5.76 2.28 -19.05
CA LEU A 12 -4.51 1.70 -18.53
C LEU A 12 -3.33 2.68 -18.61
N VAL A 13 -3.13 3.33 -19.76
CA VAL A 13 -1.96 4.18 -19.99
C VAL A 13 -2.00 5.46 -19.16
N PRO A 14 -3.08 6.28 -19.18
CA PRO A 14 -3.15 7.48 -18.36
C PRO A 14 -3.05 7.19 -16.86
N PHE A 15 -3.72 6.15 -16.38
CA PHE A 15 -3.64 5.73 -14.98
C PHE A 15 -2.23 5.33 -14.57
N THR A 16 -1.59 4.48 -15.38
CA THR A 16 -0.24 3.98 -15.11
C THR A 16 0.78 5.10 -15.13
N LEU A 17 0.74 5.97 -16.15
CA LEU A 17 1.68 7.08 -16.27
C LEU A 17 1.53 8.08 -15.11
N MET A 18 0.29 8.43 -14.76
CA MET A 18 0.02 9.36 -13.66
C MET A 18 0.51 8.80 -12.32
N THR A 19 0.12 7.57 -11.98
CA THR A 19 0.47 6.97 -10.67
C THR A 19 1.97 6.73 -10.54
N SER A 20 2.66 6.26 -11.59
CA SER A 20 4.11 6.06 -11.56
C SER A 20 4.89 7.37 -11.48
N SER A 21 4.43 8.41 -12.19
CA SER A 21 5.06 9.74 -12.12
C SER A 21 4.93 10.39 -10.74
N ILE A 22 3.73 10.31 -10.12
CA ILE A 22 3.54 10.78 -8.73
C ILE A 22 4.41 9.97 -7.77
N GLY A 23 4.44 8.64 -7.93
CA GLY A 23 5.27 7.76 -7.11
C GLY A 23 6.76 8.12 -7.19
N ALA A 24 7.28 8.41 -8.38
CA ALA A 24 8.66 8.82 -8.58
C ALA A 24 8.99 10.17 -7.93
N ILE A 25 8.08 11.15 -8.00
CA ILE A 25 8.27 12.45 -7.36
C ILE A 25 8.27 12.31 -5.82
N LEU A 26 7.34 11.51 -5.28
CA LEU A 26 7.32 11.22 -3.84
C LEU A 26 8.58 10.48 -3.39
N ALA A 27 9.05 9.51 -4.20
CA ALA A 27 10.31 8.82 -3.94
C ALA A 27 11.52 9.76 -3.97
N LEU A 28 11.55 10.76 -4.85
CA LEU A 28 12.59 11.77 -4.86
C LEU A 28 12.59 12.60 -3.57
N ILE A 29 11.42 13.04 -3.10
CA ILE A 29 11.30 13.76 -1.83
C ILE A 29 11.83 12.89 -0.68
N TYR A 30 11.44 11.60 -0.66
CA TYR A 30 11.90 10.67 0.36
C TYR A 30 13.42 10.41 0.26
N ALA A 31 13.95 10.31 -0.96
CA ALA A 31 15.41 10.18 -1.18
C ALA A 31 16.20 11.39 -0.66
N ILE A 32 15.63 12.60 -0.78
CA ILE A 32 16.25 13.81 -0.19
C ILE A 32 16.28 13.73 1.33
N ILE A 33 15.20 13.27 1.96
CA ILE A 33 15.13 13.07 3.41
C ILE A 33 16.18 12.01 3.83
N LEU A 34 16.28 10.91 3.09
CA LEU A 34 17.28 9.88 3.36
C LEU A 34 18.71 10.40 3.18
N LEU A 35 18.97 11.22 2.15
CA LEU A 35 20.28 11.85 1.95
C LEU A 35 20.69 12.69 3.17
N ILE A 36 19.77 13.52 3.68
CA ILE A 36 20.03 14.33 4.89
C ILE A 36 20.28 13.42 6.10
N THR A 37 19.46 12.40 6.28
CA THR A 37 19.57 11.46 7.40
C THR A 37 20.91 10.71 7.36
N PHE A 38 21.27 10.15 6.21
CA PHE A 38 22.54 9.47 6.03
C PHE A 38 23.74 10.42 6.12
N GLY A 39 23.59 11.68 5.69
CA GLY A 39 24.59 12.72 5.88
C GLY A 39 24.87 13.01 7.36
N ILE A 40 23.82 13.09 8.18
CA ILE A 40 23.95 13.23 9.64
C ILE A 40 24.63 12.00 10.25
N LEU A 41 24.19 10.79 9.86
CA LEU A 41 24.79 9.54 10.34
C LEU A 41 26.28 9.43 9.95
N ALA A 42 26.65 9.86 8.74
CA ALA A 42 28.03 9.90 8.30
C ALA A 42 28.90 10.83 9.14
N ALA A 43 28.35 11.94 9.62
CA ALA A 43 29.04 12.88 10.49
C ALA A 43 29.20 12.36 11.95
N VAL A 44 28.15 11.65 12.44
CA VAL A 44 28.10 11.12 13.82
C VAL A 44 28.92 9.82 13.97
N ILE A 45 29.00 9.00 12.90
CA ILE A 45 29.68 7.70 12.88
C ILE A 45 30.80 7.73 11.82
N PRO A 46 31.95 8.33 12.09
CA PRO A 46 33.00 8.52 11.09
C PRO A 46 33.53 7.22 10.49
N THR A 47 33.53 6.12 11.25
CA THR A 47 33.99 4.79 10.81
C THR A 47 33.13 4.21 9.69
N ALA A 48 31.87 4.60 9.59
CA ALA A 48 30.92 4.20 8.54
C ALA A 48 30.55 5.38 7.61
N GLY A 49 31.20 6.53 7.75
CA GLY A 49 30.85 7.77 7.07
C GLY A 49 30.80 7.66 5.54
N LEU A 50 31.77 7.00 4.92
CA LEU A 50 31.80 6.77 3.47
C LEU A 50 30.63 5.89 2.99
N ILE A 51 30.24 4.89 3.79
CA ILE A 51 29.12 4.00 3.46
C ILE A 51 27.82 4.81 3.49
N PHE A 52 27.54 5.56 4.55
CA PHE A 52 26.34 6.37 4.66
C PHE A 52 26.27 7.46 3.60
N ALA A 53 27.37 8.14 3.32
CA ALA A 53 27.42 9.17 2.29
C ALA A 53 27.13 8.58 0.89
N SER A 54 27.74 7.45 0.55
CA SER A 54 27.52 6.78 -0.75
C SER A 54 26.10 6.26 -0.89
N LEU A 55 25.50 5.70 0.17
CA LEU A 55 24.10 5.27 0.20
C LEU A 55 23.17 6.46 -0.03
N GLY A 56 23.35 7.56 0.69
CA GLY A 56 22.53 8.77 0.54
C GLY A 56 22.55 9.32 -0.88
N ILE A 57 23.74 9.44 -1.48
CA ILE A 57 23.90 9.95 -2.85
C ILE A 57 23.26 9.01 -3.87
N SER A 58 23.48 7.69 -3.75
CA SER A 58 22.91 6.72 -4.68
C SER A 58 21.38 6.68 -4.63
N MET A 59 20.77 6.90 -3.47
CA MET A 59 19.30 6.91 -3.31
C MET A 59 18.62 8.04 -4.09
N ILE A 60 19.27 9.18 -4.32
CA ILE A 60 18.71 10.30 -5.11
C ILE A 60 18.36 9.88 -6.53
N VAL A 61 19.11 8.98 -7.12
CA VAL A 61 18.90 8.53 -8.50
C VAL A 61 18.15 7.19 -8.53
N LEU A 62 18.63 6.21 -7.75
CA LEU A 62 18.11 4.85 -7.83
C LEU A 62 16.68 4.73 -7.29
N TYR A 63 16.35 5.48 -6.22
CA TYR A 63 15.06 5.32 -5.58
C TYR A 63 13.89 5.87 -6.43
N PRO A 64 13.94 7.10 -7.01
CA PRO A 64 12.90 7.58 -7.91
C PRO A 64 12.74 6.73 -9.17
N ILE A 65 13.85 6.34 -9.81
CA ILE A 65 13.82 5.52 -11.04
C ILE A 65 13.25 4.13 -10.73
N GLY A 66 13.74 3.48 -9.67
CA GLY A 66 13.24 2.17 -9.24
C GLY A 66 11.76 2.21 -8.89
N THR A 67 11.32 3.25 -8.15
CA THR A 67 9.91 3.46 -7.82
C THR A 67 9.07 3.66 -9.07
N PHE A 68 9.52 4.48 -10.03
CA PHE A 68 8.81 4.68 -11.30
C PHE A 68 8.57 3.35 -12.03
N LEU A 69 9.61 2.53 -12.20
CA LEU A 69 9.51 1.25 -12.90
C LEU A 69 8.60 0.25 -12.18
N VAL A 70 8.70 0.19 -10.84
CA VAL A 70 7.84 -0.68 -10.03
C VAL A 70 6.39 -0.21 -10.14
N TYR A 71 6.12 1.09 -10.03
CA TYR A 71 4.75 1.62 -10.11
C TYR A 71 4.14 1.49 -11.51
N ILE A 72 4.93 1.53 -12.60
CA ILE A 72 4.43 1.18 -13.94
C ILE A 72 3.81 -0.21 -13.90
N THR A 73 4.55 -1.20 -13.42
CA THR A 73 4.07 -2.59 -13.37
C THR A 73 2.86 -2.73 -12.44
N LEU A 74 2.95 -2.20 -11.22
CA LEU A 74 1.89 -2.33 -10.22
C LEU A 74 0.59 -1.64 -10.64
N SER A 75 0.66 -0.41 -11.14
CA SER A 75 -0.53 0.34 -11.54
C SER A 75 -1.17 -0.20 -12.81
N PHE A 76 -0.36 -0.59 -13.81
CA PHE A 76 -0.87 -1.23 -15.02
C PHE A 76 -1.63 -2.52 -14.69
N VAL A 77 -1.02 -3.41 -13.89
CA VAL A 77 -1.66 -4.67 -13.47
C VAL A 77 -2.89 -4.39 -12.61
N THR A 78 -2.86 -3.40 -11.72
CA THR A 78 -4.02 -3.03 -10.89
C THR A 78 -5.20 -2.57 -11.76
N ALA A 79 -4.98 -1.68 -12.72
CA ALA A 79 -6.03 -1.23 -13.63
C ALA A 79 -6.54 -2.36 -14.53
N LEU A 80 -5.66 -3.25 -14.98
CA LEU A 80 -6.05 -4.44 -15.74
C LEU A 80 -6.93 -5.38 -14.91
N ILE A 81 -6.54 -5.69 -13.66
CA ILE A 81 -7.34 -6.51 -12.75
C ILE A 81 -8.71 -5.85 -12.50
N TYR A 82 -8.74 -4.53 -12.24
CA TYR A 82 -9.99 -3.80 -12.06
C TYR A 82 -10.91 -3.99 -13.28
N ASN A 83 -10.42 -3.72 -14.48
CA ASN A 83 -11.20 -3.84 -15.71
C ASN A 83 -11.69 -5.28 -15.99
N MET A 84 -10.92 -6.30 -15.56
CA MET A 84 -11.34 -7.71 -15.67
C MET A 84 -12.41 -8.10 -14.66
N LEU A 85 -12.43 -7.47 -13.48
CA LEU A 85 -13.37 -7.78 -12.40
C LEU A 85 -14.69 -7.04 -12.54
N VAL A 86 -14.69 -5.80 -13.07
CA VAL A 86 -15.90 -4.96 -13.19
C VAL A 86 -17.07 -5.68 -13.87
N PRO A 87 -16.91 -6.41 -14.99
CA PRO A 87 -18.04 -7.10 -15.63
C PRO A 87 -18.68 -8.20 -14.76
N ARG A 88 -17.97 -8.69 -13.74
CA ARG A 88 -18.43 -9.78 -12.86
C ARG A 88 -18.89 -9.29 -11.50
N LEU A 89 -18.24 -8.29 -10.95
CA LEU A 89 -18.48 -7.80 -9.58
C LEU A 89 -19.23 -6.45 -9.55
N GLY A 90 -19.30 -5.76 -10.70
CA GLY A 90 -19.67 -4.35 -10.77
C GLY A 90 -18.49 -3.43 -10.43
N GLY A 91 -18.54 -2.19 -10.92
CA GLY A 91 -17.54 -1.17 -10.66
C GLY A 91 -17.76 -0.41 -9.35
N ILE A 92 -16.81 0.46 -9.03
CA ILE A 92 -16.99 1.43 -7.94
C ILE A 92 -18.11 2.38 -8.32
N LYS A 93 -19.11 2.49 -7.46
CA LYS A 93 -20.18 3.47 -7.60
C LYS A 93 -19.87 4.69 -6.76
N LEU A 94 -20.10 5.88 -7.32
CA LEU A 94 -19.89 7.16 -6.66
C LEU A 94 -21.20 7.94 -6.71
N GLY A 95 -21.69 8.35 -5.56
CA GLY A 95 -22.79 9.31 -5.50
C GLY A 95 -22.22 10.73 -5.58
N LEU A 96 -22.44 11.38 -6.72
CA LEU A 96 -21.93 12.71 -7.02
C LEU A 96 -22.99 13.79 -6.76
N GLU A 97 -22.59 14.88 -6.17
CA GLU A 97 -23.35 16.12 -6.12
C GLU A 97 -22.52 17.23 -6.78
N GLY A 98 -22.79 17.50 -8.06
CA GLY A 98 -21.87 18.23 -8.92
C GLY A 98 -20.54 17.47 -9.05
N ASP A 99 -19.44 18.11 -8.72
CA ASP A 99 -18.08 17.51 -8.76
C ASP A 99 -17.68 16.82 -7.43
N GLU A 100 -18.57 16.80 -6.44
CA GLU A 100 -18.27 16.30 -5.11
C GLU A 100 -18.77 14.87 -4.92
N VAL A 101 -17.88 13.96 -4.50
CA VAL A 101 -18.23 12.60 -4.09
C VAL A 101 -18.85 12.65 -2.68
N ARG A 102 -20.18 12.61 -2.63
CA ARG A 102 -20.95 12.67 -1.38
C ARG A 102 -21.13 11.33 -0.72
N THR A 103 -21.29 10.28 -1.52
CA THR A 103 -21.50 8.93 -1.01
C THR A 103 -20.75 7.91 -1.83
N VAL A 104 -20.29 6.86 -1.16
CA VAL A 104 -19.67 5.68 -1.76
C VAL A 104 -20.48 4.46 -1.33
N PRO A 105 -21.24 3.81 -2.22
CA PRO A 105 -21.96 2.59 -1.90
C PRO A 105 -21.04 1.50 -1.34
N VAL A 106 -21.28 1.12 -0.09
CA VAL A 106 -20.39 0.30 0.73
C VAL A 106 -20.05 -1.03 0.07
N VAL A 107 -21.08 -1.76 -0.39
CA VAL A 107 -20.89 -3.12 -0.93
C VAL A 107 -20.13 -3.10 -2.25
N SER A 108 -20.48 -2.22 -3.20
CA SER A 108 -19.80 -2.16 -4.49
C SER A 108 -18.32 -1.76 -4.34
N PHE A 109 -18.04 -0.77 -3.50
CA PHE A 109 -16.69 -0.34 -3.22
C PHE A 109 -15.86 -1.44 -2.54
N ALA A 110 -16.39 -2.01 -1.45
CA ALA A 110 -15.68 -3.04 -0.71
C ALA A 110 -15.43 -4.30 -1.53
N LEU A 111 -16.43 -4.72 -2.32
CA LEU A 111 -16.35 -5.94 -3.12
C LEU A 111 -15.27 -5.85 -4.22
N ILE A 112 -15.27 -4.76 -4.99
CA ILE A 112 -14.32 -4.61 -6.09
C ILE A 112 -12.89 -4.38 -5.56
N MET A 113 -12.72 -3.57 -4.49
CA MET A 113 -11.41 -3.33 -3.90
C MET A 113 -10.83 -4.58 -3.25
N ALA A 114 -11.65 -5.35 -2.52
CA ALA A 114 -11.23 -6.63 -1.96
C ALA A 114 -10.92 -7.66 -3.05
N GLY A 115 -11.68 -7.66 -4.14
CA GLY A 115 -11.42 -8.51 -5.31
C GLY A 115 -10.07 -8.21 -5.95
N VAL A 116 -9.76 -6.93 -6.20
CA VAL A 116 -8.45 -6.51 -6.72
C VAL A 116 -7.32 -6.92 -5.77
N ALA A 117 -7.49 -6.69 -4.46
CA ALA A 117 -6.50 -7.07 -3.45
C ALA A 117 -6.29 -8.60 -3.38
N ALA A 118 -7.36 -9.40 -3.52
CA ALA A 118 -7.29 -10.86 -3.52
C ALA A 118 -6.53 -11.41 -4.74
N VAL A 119 -6.75 -10.82 -5.93
CA VAL A 119 -5.98 -11.19 -7.14
C VAL A 119 -4.51 -10.84 -6.97
N TRP A 120 -4.18 -9.67 -6.41
CA TRP A 120 -2.81 -9.33 -6.04
C TRP A 120 -2.21 -10.30 -5.02
N ALA A 121 -2.96 -10.66 -3.98
CA ALA A 121 -2.53 -11.64 -2.98
C ALA A 121 -2.26 -13.02 -3.61
N PHE A 122 -3.06 -13.44 -4.61
CA PHE A 122 -2.82 -14.66 -5.37
C PHE A 122 -1.52 -14.58 -6.17
N ILE A 123 -1.29 -13.50 -6.91
CA ILE A 123 -0.04 -13.29 -7.69
C ILE A 123 1.18 -13.30 -6.76
N ILE A 124 1.12 -12.55 -5.66
CA ILE A 124 2.20 -12.49 -4.66
C ILE A 124 2.38 -13.86 -4.01
N GLY A 125 1.28 -14.55 -3.68
CA GLY A 125 1.32 -15.91 -3.12
C GLY A 125 2.01 -16.90 -4.03
N LEU A 126 1.74 -16.85 -5.35
CA LEU A 126 2.44 -17.67 -6.34
C LEU A 126 3.94 -17.37 -6.40
N LEU A 127 4.32 -16.10 -6.42
CA LEU A 127 5.73 -15.69 -6.43
C LEU A 127 6.47 -16.12 -5.17
N LEU A 128 5.86 -15.92 -4.00
CA LEU A 128 6.44 -16.34 -2.72
C LEU A 128 6.51 -17.87 -2.62
N ALA A 129 5.50 -18.61 -3.07
CA ALA A 129 5.50 -20.07 -3.09
C ALA A 129 6.61 -20.61 -4.01
N ALA A 130 6.83 -19.98 -5.18
CA ALA A 130 7.91 -20.33 -6.08
C ALA A 130 9.30 -20.13 -5.47
N LEU A 131 9.45 -19.19 -4.53
CA LEU A 131 10.70 -18.92 -3.83
C LEU A 131 10.89 -19.79 -2.59
N ILE A 132 9.81 -20.07 -1.83
CA ILE A 132 9.92 -20.72 -0.52
C ILE A 132 10.42 -22.16 -0.64
N VAL A 133 9.99 -22.90 -1.66
CA VAL A 133 10.42 -24.30 -1.85
C VAL A 133 11.92 -24.41 -2.15
N PRO A 134 12.50 -23.68 -3.10
CA PRO A 134 13.95 -23.69 -3.31
C PRO A 134 14.74 -23.16 -2.09
N VAL A 135 14.25 -22.10 -1.42
CA VAL A 135 14.93 -21.56 -0.23
C VAL A 135 14.94 -22.56 0.91
N THR A 136 13.80 -23.19 1.22
CA THR A 136 13.75 -24.22 2.27
C THR A 136 14.61 -25.42 1.94
N THR A 137 14.69 -25.82 0.66
CA THR A 137 15.58 -26.90 0.21
C THR A 137 17.04 -26.53 0.38
N LEU A 138 17.44 -25.31 -0.01
CA LEU A 138 18.82 -24.81 0.19
C LEU A 138 19.17 -24.74 1.69
N VAL A 139 18.28 -24.21 2.51
CA VAL A 139 18.48 -24.13 3.96
C VAL A 139 18.64 -25.53 4.57
N SER A 140 17.82 -26.50 4.17
CA SER A 140 17.89 -27.87 4.67
C SER A 140 19.13 -28.65 4.24
N THR A 141 19.76 -28.24 3.14
CA THR A 141 21.01 -28.88 2.66
C THR A 141 22.26 -28.15 3.13
N VAL A 142 22.27 -26.83 3.11
CA VAL A 142 23.46 -26.01 3.41
C VAL A 142 23.72 -25.93 4.91
N ILE A 143 22.69 -25.75 5.74
CA ILE A 143 22.90 -25.62 7.19
C ILE A 143 23.52 -26.87 7.82
N PRO A 144 23.05 -28.10 7.54
CA PRO A 144 23.69 -29.31 8.03
C PRO A 144 25.14 -29.49 7.53
N LEU A 145 25.40 -29.10 6.27
CA LEU A 145 26.75 -29.14 5.70
C LEU A 145 27.69 -28.18 6.43
N VAL A 146 27.28 -26.92 6.63
CA VAL A 146 28.08 -25.93 7.36
C VAL A 146 28.26 -26.36 8.82
N SER A 147 27.23 -26.88 9.48
CA SER A 147 27.33 -27.36 10.86
C SER A 147 28.26 -28.57 11.00
N SER A 148 28.30 -29.47 10.04
CA SER A 148 29.22 -30.61 10.03
C SER A 148 30.69 -30.18 9.81
N ILE A 149 30.93 -29.22 8.93
CA ILE A 149 32.23 -28.62 8.69
C ILE A 149 32.73 -27.91 9.95
N ALA A 150 31.88 -27.10 10.59
CA ALA A 150 32.22 -26.39 11.81
C ALA A 150 32.49 -27.31 12.99
N ALA A 151 31.68 -28.40 13.14
CA ALA A 151 31.88 -29.40 14.16
C ALA A 151 33.22 -30.15 13.99
N ASN A 152 33.56 -30.51 12.75
CA ASN A 152 34.85 -31.16 12.45
C ASN A 152 36.05 -30.21 12.71
N ALA A 153 35.86 -28.90 12.50
CA ALA A 153 36.93 -27.91 12.75
C ALA A 153 37.11 -27.59 14.24
N THR A 154 36.05 -27.72 15.06
CA THR A 154 36.04 -27.32 16.46
C THR A 154 35.96 -28.46 17.47
N ASN A 155 35.83 -29.72 17.02
CA ASN A 155 35.53 -30.92 17.83
C ASN A 155 34.28 -30.78 18.72
N LEU A 156 33.35 -29.91 18.34
CA LEU A 156 32.06 -29.74 19.00
C LEU A 156 31.02 -30.70 18.35
N THR A 157 30.14 -31.25 19.17
CA THR A 157 28.98 -31.99 18.64
C THR A 157 28.08 -31.10 17.83
N PRO A 158 27.70 -31.49 16.59
CA PRO A 158 26.79 -30.67 15.76
C PRO A 158 25.45 -30.47 16.49
N ALA A 159 24.97 -29.25 16.51
CA ALA A 159 23.59 -28.99 16.95
C ALA A 159 22.63 -29.73 16.03
N THR A 160 21.79 -30.61 16.59
CA THR A 160 20.75 -31.32 15.86
C THR A 160 19.64 -30.34 15.47
N LEU A 161 19.82 -29.66 14.32
CA LEU A 161 18.75 -28.91 13.71
C LEU A 161 17.75 -29.86 13.05
N PRO A 162 16.46 -29.47 12.96
CA PRO A 162 15.44 -30.32 12.34
C PRO A 162 15.87 -30.77 10.95
N THR A 163 15.91 -32.06 10.72
CA THR A 163 16.36 -32.68 9.47
C THR A 163 15.47 -32.32 8.29
N GLY A 164 16.05 -32.30 7.09
CA GLY A 164 15.51 -31.76 5.84
C GLY A 164 14.10 -32.21 5.42
N SER A 165 13.57 -33.34 5.95
CA SER A 165 12.18 -33.76 5.67
C SER A 165 11.12 -32.86 6.29
N VAL A 166 11.35 -32.30 7.50
CA VAL A 166 10.42 -31.41 8.18
C VAL A 166 10.44 -30.01 7.50
N VAL A 167 11.61 -29.56 7.07
CA VAL A 167 11.75 -28.26 6.39
C VAL A 167 11.17 -28.32 4.98
N GLY A 168 11.39 -29.42 4.23
CA GLY A 168 10.84 -29.59 2.88
C GLY A 168 9.30 -29.72 2.89
N THR A 169 8.74 -30.53 3.79
CA THR A 169 7.27 -30.69 3.93
C THR A 169 6.63 -29.37 4.42
N GLY A 170 7.28 -28.68 5.37
CA GLY A 170 6.83 -27.37 5.85
C GLY A 170 6.81 -26.33 4.73
N GLY A 171 7.82 -26.31 3.86
CA GLY A 171 7.88 -25.40 2.71
C GLY A 171 6.71 -25.59 1.74
N VAL A 172 6.35 -26.84 1.43
CA VAL A 172 5.19 -27.15 0.57
C VAL A 172 3.88 -26.72 1.23
N VAL A 173 3.69 -26.99 2.52
CA VAL A 173 2.48 -26.56 3.25
C VAL A 173 2.37 -25.03 3.24
N ILE A 174 3.44 -24.32 3.52
CA ILE A 174 3.47 -22.85 3.46
C ILE A 174 3.16 -22.35 2.04
N ALA A 175 3.73 -22.96 1.01
CA ALA A 175 3.45 -22.61 -0.39
C ALA A 175 1.95 -22.75 -0.72
N VAL A 176 1.31 -23.85 -0.31
CA VAL A 176 -0.13 -24.07 -0.50
C VAL A 176 -0.95 -23.01 0.25
N LEU A 177 -0.58 -22.70 1.50
CA LEU A 177 -1.24 -21.65 2.29
C LEU A 177 -1.10 -20.27 1.62
N LEU A 178 0.06 -19.94 1.07
CA LEU A 178 0.28 -18.67 0.36
C LEU A 178 -0.56 -18.58 -0.92
N ILE A 179 -0.75 -19.67 -1.64
CA ILE A 179 -1.51 -19.66 -2.90
C ILE A 179 -3.03 -19.65 -2.64
N ILE A 180 -3.51 -20.35 -1.60
CA ILE A 180 -4.95 -20.54 -1.37
C ILE A 180 -5.46 -19.69 -0.21
N ALA A 181 -4.85 -19.80 0.97
CA ALA A 181 -5.37 -19.13 2.17
C ALA A 181 -5.13 -17.61 2.13
N LEU A 182 -3.97 -17.17 1.64
CA LEU A 182 -3.65 -15.74 1.60
C LEU A 182 -4.66 -14.92 0.77
N PRO A 183 -5.03 -15.28 -0.48
CA PRO A 183 -6.05 -14.54 -1.23
C PRO A 183 -7.41 -14.50 -0.55
N ILE A 184 -7.82 -15.62 0.07
CA ILE A 184 -9.11 -15.69 0.79
C ILE A 184 -9.09 -14.75 2.01
N LEU A 185 -8.04 -14.79 2.81
CA LEU A 185 -7.90 -13.92 3.97
C LEU A 185 -7.84 -12.45 3.57
N VAL A 186 -7.05 -12.12 2.53
CA VAL A 186 -6.96 -10.75 2.00
C VAL A 186 -8.31 -10.27 1.46
N PHE A 187 -9.09 -11.15 0.80
CA PHE A 187 -10.44 -10.82 0.36
C PHE A 187 -11.36 -10.52 1.56
N VAL A 188 -11.43 -11.41 2.54
CA VAL A 188 -12.34 -11.27 3.69
C VAL A 188 -11.99 -10.03 4.52
N PHE A 189 -10.73 -9.90 4.94
CA PHE A 189 -10.30 -8.74 5.75
C PHE A 189 -10.28 -7.46 4.94
N GLY A 190 -9.91 -7.53 3.66
CA GLY A 190 -9.98 -6.41 2.73
C GLY A 190 -11.41 -5.91 2.54
N PHE A 191 -12.38 -6.82 2.36
CA PHE A 191 -13.78 -6.46 2.27
C PHE A 191 -14.27 -5.73 3.53
N ILE A 192 -13.97 -6.26 4.71
CA ILE A 192 -14.34 -5.62 5.99
C ILE A 192 -13.69 -4.24 6.10
N GLY A 193 -12.38 -4.13 5.82
CA GLY A 193 -11.65 -2.86 5.91
C GLY A 193 -12.18 -1.79 4.94
N HIS A 194 -12.42 -2.16 3.67
CA HIS A 194 -12.98 -1.23 2.68
C HIS A 194 -14.45 -0.89 2.97
N ALA A 195 -15.24 -1.84 3.49
CA ALA A 195 -16.60 -1.57 3.91
C ALA A 195 -16.65 -0.55 5.07
N LEU A 196 -15.80 -0.72 6.07
CA LEU A 196 -15.66 0.25 7.16
C LEU A 196 -15.21 1.62 6.64
N ALA A 197 -14.24 1.66 5.72
CA ALA A 197 -13.79 2.91 5.11
C ALA A 197 -14.93 3.65 4.39
N ALA A 198 -15.73 2.93 3.61
CA ALA A 198 -16.90 3.51 2.93
C ALA A 198 -17.99 3.97 3.91
N ILE A 199 -18.26 3.20 4.98
CA ILE A 199 -19.20 3.59 6.04
C ILE A 199 -18.72 4.88 6.71
N PHE A 200 -17.45 4.96 7.10
CA PHE A 200 -16.90 6.14 7.75
C PHE A 200 -16.86 7.34 6.80
N TYR A 201 -16.51 7.13 5.53
CA TYR A 201 -16.62 8.16 4.51
C TYR A 201 -18.03 8.73 4.46
N ASN A 202 -19.03 7.90 4.27
CA ASN A 202 -20.44 8.30 4.15
C ASN A 202 -20.96 9.00 5.44
N TYR A 203 -20.43 8.67 6.61
CA TYR A 203 -20.81 9.29 7.87
C TYR A 203 -20.15 10.67 8.08
N ILE A 204 -18.88 10.82 7.66
CA ILE A 204 -18.08 12.03 7.90
C ILE A 204 -18.35 13.10 6.83
N ILE A 205 -18.45 12.71 5.58
CA ILE A 205 -18.52 13.62 4.44
C ILE A 205 -19.63 14.67 4.54
N PRO A 206 -20.85 14.35 5.00
CA PRO A 206 -21.87 15.38 5.19
C PRO A 206 -21.48 16.52 6.14
N ARG A 207 -20.44 16.31 6.97
CA ARG A 207 -19.97 17.27 7.98
C ARG A 207 -18.72 18.06 7.55
N VAL A 208 -17.82 17.44 6.79
CA VAL A 208 -16.52 18.04 6.44
C VAL A 208 -16.39 18.37 4.95
N GLY A 209 -17.32 17.92 4.10
CA GLY A 209 -17.23 17.98 2.66
C GLY A 209 -16.50 16.78 2.05
N GLY A 210 -16.89 16.39 0.82
CA GLY A 210 -16.36 15.25 0.10
C GLY A 210 -15.14 15.58 -0.75
N VAL A 211 -14.56 14.52 -1.29
CA VAL A 211 -13.54 14.66 -2.33
C VAL A 211 -14.19 15.24 -3.58
N LYS A 212 -13.64 16.31 -4.10
CA LYS A 212 -14.09 16.90 -5.37
C LYS A 212 -13.21 16.40 -6.51
N LEU A 213 -13.85 15.99 -7.59
CA LEU A 213 -13.19 15.53 -8.81
C LEU A 213 -13.71 16.35 -9.97
N LEU A 214 -12.84 17.17 -10.56
CA LEU A 214 -13.21 17.93 -11.73
C LEU A 214 -13.00 17.07 -12.99
N PHE A 215 -14.07 16.84 -13.72
CA PHE A 215 -14.06 16.01 -14.91
C PHE A 215 -14.12 16.86 -16.19
N ALA A 216 -13.42 16.40 -17.24
CA ALA A 216 -13.61 16.88 -18.60
C ALA A 216 -13.89 15.70 -19.52
N PRO A 217 -14.67 15.90 -20.60
CA PRO A 217 -14.89 14.86 -21.60
C PRO A 217 -13.58 14.45 -22.29
N ALA A 218 -13.30 13.17 -22.43
CA ALA A 218 -12.16 12.61 -23.13
C ALA A 218 -12.62 11.47 -24.06
N GLY A 219 -13.18 11.82 -25.20
CA GLY A 219 -13.83 10.88 -26.12
C GLY A 219 -15.08 10.27 -25.48
N THR A 220 -15.08 8.95 -25.29
CA THR A 220 -16.14 8.22 -24.59
C THR A 220 -15.95 8.16 -23.07
N ASN A 221 -14.79 8.63 -22.58
CA ASN A 221 -14.39 8.58 -21.19
C ASN A 221 -14.46 9.99 -20.55
N HIS A 222 -14.22 10.03 -19.25
CA HIS A 222 -14.10 11.25 -18.46
C HIS A 222 -12.71 11.32 -17.85
N GLU A 223 -12.01 12.42 -18.12
CA GLU A 223 -10.69 12.69 -17.54
C GLU A 223 -10.83 13.48 -16.27
N ILE A 224 -10.15 13.06 -15.20
CA ILE A 224 -10.00 13.85 -13.99
C ILE A 224 -8.94 14.92 -14.27
N THR A 225 -9.36 16.16 -14.42
CA THR A 225 -8.45 17.28 -14.75
C THR A 225 -7.81 17.91 -13.53
N SER A 226 -8.52 17.91 -12.40
CA SER A 226 -8.02 18.49 -11.14
C SER A 226 -8.73 17.89 -9.93
N ILE A 227 -8.03 17.89 -8.80
CA ILE A 227 -8.52 17.46 -7.50
C ILE A 227 -8.21 18.59 -6.50
N PRO A 228 -9.21 19.29 -5.93
CA PRO A 228 -9.00 20.31 -4.90
C PRO A 228 -8.27 19.73 -3.69
N VAL A 229 -7.05 20.24 -3.45
CA VAL A 229 -6.09 19.69 -2.47
C VAL A 229 -6.67 19.63 -1.07
N VAL A 230 -7.17 20.76 -0.56
CA VAL A 230 -7.66 20.86 0.83
C VAL A 230 -8.88 19.99 1.04
N ALA A 231 -9.84 19.98 0.10
CA ALA A 231 -11.05 19.17 0.21
C ALA A 231 -10.72 17.67 0.26
N ALA A 232 -9.88 17.19 -0.66
CA ALA A 232 -9.46 15.78 -0.69
C ALA A 232 -8.67 15.38 0.57
N SER A 233 -7.70 16.22 0.99
CA SER A 233 -6.88 15.95 2.16
C SER A 233 -7.70 15.92 3.44
N LEU A 234 -8.60 16.89 3.63
CA LEU A 234 -9.44 16.95 4.82
C LEU A 234 -10.43 15.78 4.87
N ALA A 235 -11.09 15.47 3.76
CA ALA A 235 -12.03 14.35 3.68
C ALA A 235 -11.36 13.02 4.04
N LEU A 236 -10.24 12.69 3.40
CA LEU A 236 -9.55 11.41 3.61
C LEU A 236 -8.84 11.35 4.97
N ALA A 237 -8.25 12.45 5.45
CA ALA A 237 -7.65 12.51 6.79
C ALA A 237 -8.70 12.32 7.89
N SER A 238 -9.90 12.89 7.70
CA SER A 238 -11.00 12.73 8.68
C SER A 238 -11.49 11.29 8.76
N VAL A 239 -11.50 10.55 7.64
CA VAL A 239 -11.77 9.10 7.64
C VAL A 239 -10.63 8.34 8.31
N ALA A 240 -9.39 8.68 8.01
CA ALA A 240 -8.21 8.00 8.56
C ALA A 240 -8.10 8.12 10.07
N VAL A 241 -8.53 9.26 10.65
CA VAL A 241 -8.57 9.46 12.11
C VAL A 241 -9.39 8.37 12.83
N ILE A 242 -10.51 7.91 12.24
CA ILE A 242 -11.32 6.85 12.87
C ILE A 242 -10.52 5.55 12.94
N PHE A 243 -9.78 5.21 11.89
CA PHE A 243 -8.87 4.07 11.93
C PHE A 243 -7.73 4.30 12.94
N GLY A 244 -7.21 5.53 13.02
CA GLY A 244 -6.23 5.91 14.04
C GLY A 244 -6.74 5.70 15.47
N ILE A 245 -8.01 6.05 15.75
CA ILE A 245 -8.66 5.77 17.03
C ILE A 245 -8.76 4.27 17.29
N LEU A 246 -9.22 3.48 16.30
CA LEU A 246 -9.34 2.03 16.44
C LEU A 246 -7.98 1.37 16.73
N TYR A 247 -6.95 1.69 15.94
CA TYR A 247 -5.58 1.18 16.18
C TYR A 247 -5.02 1.67 17.52
N GLY A 248 -5.30 2.92 17.87
CA GLY A 248 -4.89 3.49 19.15
C GLY A 248 -5.52 2.78 20.35
N ILE A 249 -6.80 2.39 20.26
CA ILE A 249 -7.49 1.60 21.30
C ILE A 249 -6.83 0.22 21.43
N PHE A 250 -6.50 -0.46 20.32
CA PHE A 250 -5.75 -1.72 20.39
C PHE A 250 -4.38 -1.53 21.05
N GLY A 251 -3.67 -0.45 20.70
CA GLY A 251 -2.40 -0.11 21.35
C GLY A 251 -2.54 0.16 22.84
N LEU A 252 -3.60 0.88 23.25
CA LEU A 252 -3.89 1.13 24.66
C LEU A 252 -4.14 -0.18 25.43
N ILE A 253 -4.99 -1.06 24.90
CA ILE A 253 -5.29 -2.37 25.49
C ILE A 253 -4.01 -3.20 25.61
N SER A 254 -3.19 -3.25 24.56
CA SER A 254 -1.91 -3.98 24.54
C SER A 254 -0.93 -3.43 25.57
N GLY A 255 -0.81 -2.11 25.69
CA GLY A 255 0.04 -1.45 26.68
C GLY A 255 -0.41 -1.75 28.12
N LEU A 256 -1.71 -1.69 28.38
CA LEU A 256 -2.29 -2.05 29.69
C LEU A 256 -2.04 -3.52 30.02
N ALA A 257 -2.25 -4.43 29.07
CA ALA A 257 -2.00 -5.86 29.24
C ALA A 257 -0.52 -6.18 29.52
N ALA A 258 0.40 -5.38 28.96
CA ALA A 258 1.83 -5.48 29.22
C ALA A 258 2.28 -4.78 30.53
N GLY A 259 1.36 -4.22 31.29
CA GLY A 259 1.69 -3.46 32.51
C GLY A 259 2.31 -2.08 32.27
N ASN A 260 2.24 -1.58 31.04
CA ASN A 260 2.82 -0.29 30.62
C ASN A 260 1.73 0.66 30.11
N ALA A 261 1.03 1.30 31.04
CA ALA A 261 -0.08 2.22 30.73
C ALA A 261 0.38 3.45 29.94
N SER A 262 1.60 3.98 30.18
CA SER A 262 2.11 5.14 29.44
C SER A 262 2.30 4.82 27.97
N MET A 263 2.90 3.67 27.62
CA MET A 263 3.04 3.19 26.26
C MET A 263 1.67 3.02 25.57
N GLY A 264 0.67 2.55 26.31
CA GLY A 264 -0.70 2.42 25.78
C GLY A 264 -1.31 3.79 25.43
N VAL A 265 -1.19 4.78 26.32
CA VAL A 265 -1.67 6.15 26.08
C VAL A 265 -0.93 6.83 24.95
N GLU A 266 0.40 6.71 24.90
CA GLU A 266 1.23 7.22 23.78
C GLU A 266 0.80 6.61 22.45
N SER A 267 0.52 5.30 22.42
CA SER A 267 0.01 4.61 21.24
C SER A 267 -1.34 5.17 20.78
N LEU A 268 -2.27 5.40 21.71
CA LEU A 268 -3.59 5.97 21.40
C LEU A 268 -3.45 7.36 20.77
N ILE A 269 -2.77 8.27 21.46
CA ILE A 269 -2.59 9.65 20.99
C ILE A 269 -1.77 9.70 19.70
N GLY A 270 -0.68 8.95 19.64
CA GLY A 270 0.20 8.88 18.48
C GLY A 270 -0.54 8.39 17.23
N ASN A 271 -1.33 7.32 17.33
CA ASN A 271 -2.09 6.81 16.19
C ASN A 271 -3.13 7.82 15.68
N ILE A 272 -3.81 8.55 16.57
CA ILE A 272 -4.78 9.58 16.17
C ILE A 272 -4.08 10.70 15.41
N ILE A 273 -3.00 11.24 15.96
CA ILE A 273 -2.25 12.37 15.37
C ILE A 273 -1.61 11.96 14.04
N VAL A 274 -0.92 10.83 14.02
CA VAL A 274 -0.22 10.34 12.82
C VAL A 274 -1.20 9.99 11.71
N SER A 275 -2.34 9.38 12.03
CA SER A 275 -3.36 9.07 11.03
C SER A 275 -3.96 10.33 10.40
N PHE A 276 -4.24 11.37 11.17
CA PHE A 276 -4.75 12.62 10.61
C PHE A 276 -3.69 13.38 9.83
N ILE A 277 -2.61 13.77 10.51
CA ILE A 277 -1.57 14.63 9.92
C ILE A 277 -0.87 13.92 8.77
N GLY A 278 -0.50 12.65 8.95
CA GLY A 278 0.17 11.84 7.92
C GLY A 278 -0.69 11.67 6.67
N THR A 279 -1.98 11.34 6.84
CA THR A 279 -2.90 11.22 5.70
C THR A 279 -3.14 12.56 5.04
N PHE A 280 -3.33 13.64 5.83
CA PHE A 280 -3.53 14.98 5.26
C PHE A 280 -2.34 15.39 4.39
N ILE A 281 -1.12 15.28 4.91
CA ILE A 281 0.10 15.64 4.18
C ILE A 281 0.27 14.74 2.94
N MET A 282 0.09 13.43 3.08
CA MET A 282 0.27 12.50 1.95
C MET A 282 -0.75 12.78 0.84
N VAL A 283 -2.02 12.96 1.16
CA VAL A 283 -3.07 13.28 0.18
C VAL A 283 -2.82 14.66 -0.43
N ALA A 284 -2.38 15.65 0.35
CA ALA A 284 -2.03 16.96 -0.16
C ALA A 284 -0.90 16.88 -1.19
N LEU A 285 0.17 16.15 -0.90
CA LEU A 285 1.29 15.95 -1.83
C LEU A 285 0.83 15.23 -3.11
N VAL A 286 0.10 14.12 -2.98
CA VAL A 286 -0.43 13.37 -4.13
C VAL A 286 -1.30 14.27 -5.02
N THR A 287 -2.21 15.04 -4.43
CA THR A 287 -3.12 15.89 -5.20
C THR A 287 -2.42 17.12 -5.80
N ILE A 288 -1.42 17.69 -5.13
CA ILE A 288 -0.58 18.77 -5.68
C ILE A 288 0.15 18.26 -6.92
N PHE A 289 0.80 17.09 -6.83
CA PHE A 289 1.52 16.52 -7.96
C PHE A 289 0.58 16.05 -9.07
N TYR A 290 -0.59 15.52 -8.72
CA TYR A 290 -1.63 15.20 -9.70
C TYR A 290 -2.00 16.44 -10.51
N ASN A 291 -2.37 17.54 -9.83
CA ASN A 291 -2.77 18.79 -10.48
C ASN A 291 -1.65 19.43 -11.29
N TYR A 292 -0.39 19.24 -10.90
CA TYR A 292 0.77 19.69 -11.65
C TYR A 292 1.01 18.86 -12.92
N LEU A 293 0.79 17.55 -12.84
CA LEU A 293 1.06 16.61 -13.93
C LEU A 293 -0.10 16.51 -14.92
N ALA A 294 -1.35 16.56 -14.47
CA ALA A 294 -2.53 16.33 -15.32
C ALA A 294 -2.53 17.18 -16.60
N PRO A 295 -2.22 18.51 -16.57
CA PRO A 295 -2.15 19.32 -17.78
C PRO A 295 -0.97 18.98 -18.71
N ARG A 296 0.02 18.18 -18.25
CA ARG A 296 1.28 17.89 -18.97
C ARG A 296 1.32 16.51 -19.58
N ILE A 297 0.80 15.53 -18.87
CA ILE A 297 0.85 14.12 -19.27
C ILE A 297 -0.53 13.49 -19.45
N GLY A 298 -1.60 14.28 -19.24
CA GLY A 298 -2.98 13.83 -19.21
C GLY A 298 -3.38 13.32 -17.82
N GLY A 299 -4.64 13.56 -17.43
CA GLY A 299 -5.23 13.04 -16.20
C GLY A 299 -5.66 11.59 -16.31
N VAL A 300 -6.07 11.00 -15.19
CA VAL A 300 -6.66 9.66 -15.17
C VAL A 300 -8.00 9.68 -15.90
N GLN A 301 -8.19 8.77 -16.84
CA GLN A 301 -9.42 8.63 -17.63
C GLN A 301 -10.23 7.44 -17.15
N LEU A 302 -11.53 7.69 -16.95
CA LEU A 302 -12.49 6.72 -16.42
C LEU A 302 -13.68 6.59 -17.37
N GLY A 303 -14.10 5.36 -17.65
CA GLY A 303 -15.41 5.09 -18.25
C GLY A 303 -16.46 5.19 -17.14
N LEU A 304 -17.32 6.20 -17.22
CA LEU A 304 -18.41 6.45 -16.26
C LEU A 304 -19.77 6.19 -16.91
N GLU A 305 -20.64 5.46 -16.20
CA GLU A 305 -22.05 5.24 -16.55
C GLU A 305 -22.97 5.59 -15.38
#